data_d1aad1ad30d672370eae9accced5b191
#
_entry.id   d1aad1ad30d672370eae9accced5b191
#
_cell.length_a   1.000
_cell.length_b   1.000
_cell.length_c   1.000
_cell.angle_alpha   90.00
_cell.angle_beta   90.00
_cell.angle_gamma   90.00
#
_symmetry.space_group_name_H-M   'P 1'
#
loop_
_entity.id
_entity.type
_entity.pdbx_description
1 polymer ?
#
loop_
_entity_poly.entity_id
_entity_poly.type
_entity_poly.pdbx_seq_one_letter_code
_entity_poly.pdbx_strand_id
1 'polypeptide(L)'
;FPVLCTFLCAPEEGPLLSASPHAELSEKVLYAYSRYLIQLGAGFPQAVTDQAVAQNPALVAPIVDVFETGFDPARGGEAEERRAAQRKAAASVQVDIDALTDADTKTYFSRLLEAVLATVRTNAYQGKESLALKISTRDVSFAPLPRPLFEIFVEADTVEGVHLRFGKVARGGLRWSDRPEDFRTEVLGLVKAQVTKNAVIIPTGSKGGFVPKNLPDRDAEQEKYNERGVAAYRLFIQS
;
A
#
# COMPACT_ATOMS: atom_id res chain seq x y z
N PHE A 1 -8.31 8.02 11.28
CA PHE A 1 -7.96 9.41 10.91
C PHE A 1 -7.39 10.25 12.06
N PRO A 2 -7.88 10.20 13.33
CA PRO A 2 -7.29 11.03 14.40
C PRO A 2 -5.81 10.72 14.67
N VAL A 3 -5.37 9.50 14.42
CA VAL A 3 -3.98 9.08 14.70
C VAL A 3 -3.00 9.58 13.64
N LEU A 4 -3.40 9.60 12.36
CA LEU A 4 -2.52 10.08 11.29
C LEU A 4 -2.31 11.60 11.36
N CYS A 5 -3.38 12.34 11.66
CA CYS A 5 -3.31 13.80 11.82
C CYS A 5 -2.40 14.21 12.98
N THR A 6 -2.25 13.37 14.01
CA THR A 6 -1.37 13.62 15.16
C THR A 6 0.12 13.37 14.82
N PHE A 7 0.42 12.51 13.84
CA PHE A 7 1.79 12.17 13.47
C PHE A 7 2.37 13.04 12.35
N LEU A 8 1.51 13.56 11.46
CA LEU A 8 1.93 14.44 10.36
C LEU A 8 1.82 15.94 10.73
N CYS A 9 1.27 16.26 11.91
CA CYS A 9 1.28 17.59 12.49
C CYS A 9 2.34 17.65 13.59
N ALA A 10 3.50 18.20 13.30
CA ALA A 10 4.36 18.72 14.36
C ALA A 10 3.61 19.84 15.09
N PRO A 11 3.64 19.92 16.43
CA PRO A 11 2.82 20.85 17.20
C PRO A 11 3.08 22.34 16.93
N GLU A 12 4.08 22.70 16.12
CA GLU A 12 4.45 24.09 15.78
C GLU A 12 4.54 24.36 14.27
N GLU A 13 4.53 23.32 13.42
CA GLU A 13 4.51 23.46 11.97
C GLU A 13 3.26 22.76 11.46
N GLY A 14 2.40 23.41 10.69
CA GLY A 14 1.16 22.84 10.14
C GLY A 14 1.38 21.52 9.41
N PRO A 15 0.33 20.86 8.88
CA PRO A 15 0.44 19.53 8.28
C PRO A 15 1.56 19.50 7.23
N LEU A 16 2.43 18.50 7.28
CA LEU A 16 3.62 18.32 6.43
C LEU A 16 3.37 18.49 4.92
N LEU A 17 2.12 18.32 4.50
CA LEU A 17 1.68 18.39 3.10
C LEU A 17 0.65 19.49 2.83
N SER A 18 0.48 20.46 3.74
CA SER A 18 -0.52 21.54 3.63
C SER A 18 -0.42 22.40 2.36
N ALA A 19 0.73 22.38 1.71
CA ALA A 19 0.95 23.11 0.46
C ALA A 19 0.48 22.35 -0.79
N SER A 20 0.15 21.06 -0.69
CA SER A 20 -0.38 20.29 -1.82
C SER A 20 -1.89 20.48 -1.96
N PRO A 21 -2.41 20.70 -3.17
CA PRO A 21 -3.86 20.70 -3.43
C PRO A 21 -4.53 19.37 -3.08
N HIS A 22 -3.75 18.31 -2.88
CA HIS A 22 -4.19 16.95 -2.54
C HIS A 22 -3.65 16.47 -1.19
N ALA A 23 -3.45 17.36 -0.20
CA ALA A 23 -2.82 17.02 1.08
C ALA A 23 -3.43 15.78 1.75
N GLU A 24 -4.74 15.69 1.85
CA GLU A 24 -5.44 14.53 2.43
C GLU A 24 -5.18 13.24 1.64
N LEU A 25 -5.19 13.31 0.31
CA LEU A 25 -4.88 12.16 -0.55
C LEU A 25 -3.42 11.73 -0.38
N SER A 26 -2.51 12.68 -0.29
CA SER A 26 -1.08 12.44 -0.13
C SER A 26 -0.78 11.72 1.19
N GLU A 27 -1.46 12.10 2.26
CA GLU A 27 -1.38 11.41 3.56
C GLU A 27 -1.91 9.98 3.47
N LYS A 28 -3.06 9.77 2.82
CA LYS A 28 -3.62 8.42 2.57
C LYS A 28 -2.66 7.55 1.76
N VAL A 29 -2.03 8.11 0.74
CA VAL A 29 -1.07 7.40 -0.13
C VAL A 29 0.16 6.97 0.69
N LEU A 30 0.77 7.86 1.45
CA LEU A 30 1.91 7.54 2.30
C LEU A 30 1.58 6.47 3.33
N TYR A 31 0.44 6.59 3.99
CA TYR A 31 -0.02 5.61 4.95
C TYR A 31 -0.22 4.24 4.31
N ALA A 32 -0.88 4.17 3.15
CA ALA A 32 -1.10 2.92 2.45
C ALA A 32 0.22 2.24 2.05
N TYR A 33 1.21 2.99 1.57
CA TYR A 33 2.53 2.41 1.30
C TYR A 33 3.25 1.95 2.56
N SER A 34 3.20 2.71 3.65
CA SER A 34 3.78 2.29 4.94
C SER A 34 3.15 0.98 5.42
N ARG A 35 1.82 0.86 5.34
CA ARG A 35 1.11 -0.39 5.65
C ARG A 35 1.54 -1.53 4.72
N TYR A 36 1.65 -1.26 3.43
CA TYR A 36 2.13 -2.25 2.47
C TYR A 36 3.55 -2.76 2.80
N LEU A 37 4.47 -1.87 3.16
CA LEU A 37 5.83 -2.24 3.57
C LEU A 37 5.83 -3.13 4.84
N ILE A 38 4.97 -2.82 5.81
CA ILE A 38 4.79 -3.64 7.01
C ILE A 38 4.30 -5.04 6.63
N GLN A 39 3.29 -5.14 5.76
CA GLN A 39 2.75 -6.42 5.29
C GLN A 39 3.75 -7.23 4.45
N LEU A 40 4.72 -6.59 3.82
CA LEU A 40 5.84 -7.27 3.15
C LEU A 40 6.87 -7.85 4.14
N GLY A 41 6.77 -7.53 5.42
CA GLY A 41 7.78 -7.91 6.41
C GLY A 41 9.08 -7.13 6.21
N ALA A 42 8.98 -5.87 5.80
CA ALA A 42 10.14 -5.02 5.53
C ALA A 42 10.94 -4.62 6.80
N GLY A 43 10.55 -5.14 7.97
CA GLY A 43 11.30 -4.96 9.21
C GLY A 43 11.04 -3.61 9.93
N PHE A 44 10.04 -2.85 9.49
CA PHE A 44 9.71 -1.56 10.08
C PHE A 44 8.33 -1.61 10.77
N PRO A 45 8.28 -1.63 12.12
CA PRO A 45 7.03 -1.41 12.85
C PRO A 45 6.42 -0.04 12.53
N GLN A 46 5.09 0.11 12.65
CA GLN A 46 4.39 1.36 12.36
C GLN A 46 5.04 2.57 13.04
N ALA A 47 5.39 2.46 14.32
CA ALA A 47 6.02 3.55 15.05
C ALA A 47 7.37 4.02 14.45
N VAL A 48 8.14 3.10 13.87
CA VAL A 48 9.40 3.44 13.19
C VAL A 48 9.15 4.16 11.87
N THR A 49 8.17 3.73 11.10
CA THR A 49 7.79 4.40 9.85
C THR A 49 7.25 5.80 10.11
N ASP A 50 6.40 5.95 11.12
CA ASP A 50 5.84 7.25 11.52
C ASP A 50 6.93 8.21 11.98
N GLN A 51 7.89 7.71 12.78
CA GLN A 51 9.04 8.51 13.22
C GLN A 51 9.93 8.92 12.03
N ALA A 52 10.24 8.02 11.11
CA ALA A 52 11.03 8.31 9.93
C ALA A 52 10.39 9.42 9.07
N VAL A 53 9.07 9.35 8.87
CA VAL A 53 8.30 10.37 8.15
C VAL A 53 8.33 11.71 8.88
N ALA A 54 8.05 11.73 10.19
CA ALA A 54 8.02 12.94 11.00
C ALA A 54 9.37 13.66 11.09
N GLN A 55 10.47 12.90 11.11
CA GLN A 55 11.83 13.47 11.20
C GLN A 55 12.42 13.91 9.86
N ASN A 56 11.80 13.51 8.72
CA ASN A 56 12.32 13.81 7.38
C ASN A 56 11.26 14.44 6.46
N PRO A 57 10.62 15.55 6.88
CA PRO A 57 9.55 16.18 6.09
C PRO A 57 10.01 16.62 4.69
N ALA A 58 11.28 16.96 4.54
CA ALA A 58 11.87 17.35 3.26
C ALA A 58 11.90 16.24 2.21
N LEU A 59 11.81 14.95 2.61
CA LEU A 59 11.73 13.81 1.68
C LEU A 59 10.30 13.42 1.35
N VAL A 60 9.37 13.72 2.24
CA VAL A 60 7.96 13.28 2.12
C VAL A 60 7.30 13.90 0.90
N ALA A 61 7.36 15.23 0.75
CA ALA A 61 6.75 15.93 -0.38
C ALA A 61 7.33 15.50 -1.75
N PRO A 62 8.66 15.37 -1.93
CA PRO A 62 9.24 14.83 -3.16
C PRO A 62 8.79 13.40 -3.49
N ILE A 63 8.66 12.50 -2.51
CA ILE A 63 8.16 11.14 -2.75
C ILE A 63 6.69 11.15 -3.19
N VAL A 64 5.87 11.99 -2.58
CA VAL A 64 4.48 12.20 -3.01
C VAL A 64 4.45 12.76 -4.43
N ASP A 65 5.30 13.72 -4.76
CA ASP A 65 5.39 14.27 -6.12
C ASP A 65 5.76 13.19 -7.17
N VAL A 66 6.63 12.25 -6.82
CA VAL A 66 6.91 11.07 -7.67
C VAL A 66 5.64 10.25 -7.94
N PHE A 67 4.81 10.03 -6.91
CA PHE A 67 3.54 9.33 -7.07
C PHE A 67 2.57 10.13 -7.95
N GLU A 68 2.36 11.40 -7.64
CA GLU A 68 1.47 12.28 -8.40
C GLU A 68 1.91 12.41 -9.86
N THR A 69 3.23 12.53 -10.12
CA THR A 69 3.79 12.60 -11.48
C THR A 69 3.40 11.37 -12.32
N GLY A 70 3.35 10.20 -11.70
CA GLY A 70 2.97 8.97 -12.38
C GLY A 70 1.47 8.80 -12.60
N PHE A 71 0.63 9.32 -11.68
CA PHE A 71 -0.77 8.90 -11.58
C PHE A 71 -1.80 10.03 -11.62
N ASP A 72 -1.43 11.28 -11.32
CA ASP A 72 -2.39 12.38 -11.35
C ASP A 72 -2.82 12.70 -12.80
N PRO A 73 -4.11 12.52 -13.15
CA PRO A 73 -4.59 12.83 -14.48
C PRO A 73 -4.52 14.33 -14.81
N ALA A 74 -4.53 15.21 -13.81
CA ALA A 74 -4.45 16.66 -14.01
C ALA A 74 -3.07 17.11 -14.54
N ARG A 75 -2.02 16.30 -14.35
CA ARG A 75 -0.67 16.57 -14.90
C ARG A 75 -0.56 16.33 -16.41
N GLY A 76 -1.59 15.73 -17.03
CA GLY A 76 -1.64 15.48 -18.48
C GLY A 76 -0.59 14.47 -18.96
N GLY A 77 -0.35 14.45 -20.29
CA GLY A 77 0.63 13.58 -20.93
C GLY A 77 0.19 12.13 -21.11
N GLU A 78 0.84 11.45 -22.03
CA GLU A 78 0.64 10.02 -22.26
C GLU A 78 1.25 9.18 -21.12
N ALA A 79 0.76 7.96 -20.97
CA ALA A 79 1.16 7.09 -19.86
C ALA A 79 2.68 6.84 -19.81
N GLU A 80 3.32 6.70 -20.98
CA GLU A 80 4.77 6.48 -21.06
C GLU A 80 5.57 7.75 -20.73
N GLU A 81 5.08 8.91 -21.14
CA GLU A 81 5.68 10.22 -20.80
C GLU A 81 5.64 10.44 -19.30
N ARG A 82 4.48 10.20 -18.66
CA ARG A 82 4.36 10.28 -17.20
C ARG A 82 5.29 9.30 -16.49
N ARG A 83 5.45 8.07 -17.00
CA ARG A 83 6.39 7.10 -16.46
C ARG A 83 7.85 7.55 -16.58
N ALA A 84 8.22 8.17 -17.70
CA ALA A 84 9.56 8.72 -17.88
C ALA A 84 9.82 9.88 -16.92
N ALA A 85 8.85 10.80 -16.77
CA ALA A 85 8.92 11.91 -15.82
C ALA A 85 8.99 11.40 -14.35
N GLN A 86 8.19 10.40 -14.01
CA GLN A 86 8.21 9.76 -12.70
C GLN A 86 9.59 9.16 -12.37
N ARG A 87 10.20 8.42 -13.30
CA ARG A 87 11.55 7.87 -13.13
C ARG A 87 12.60 8.97 -12.94
N LYS A 88 12.48 10.08 -13.67
CA LYS A 88 13.39 11.23 -13.54
C LYS A 88 13.25 11.90 -12.17
N ALA A 89 12.01 12.14 -11.70
CA ALA A 89 11.76 12.69 -10.38
C ALA A 89 12.29 11.76 -9.28
N ALA A 90 12.05 10.46 -9.41
CA ALA A 90 12.54 9.46 -8.46
C ALA A 90 14.09 9.41 -8.38
N ALA A 91 14.79 9.60 -9.49
CA ALA A 91 16.25 9.65 -9.48
C ALA A 91 16.79 10.84 -8.66
N SER A 92 16.11 11.98 -8.69
CA SER A 92 16.46 13.12 -7.82
C SER A 92 16.23 12.81 -6.35
N VAL A 93 15.06 12.24 -6.02
CA VAL A 93 14.73 11.85 -4.63
C VAL A 93 15.70 10.80 -4.10
N GLN A 94 16.16 9.86 -4.95
CA GLN A 94 17.14 8.86 -4.54
C GLN A 94 18.47 9.47 -4.11
N VAL A 95 18.90 10.58 -4.72
CA VAL A 95 20.13 11.30 -4.29
C VAL A 95 19.96 11.84 -2.87
N ASP A 96 18.80 12.41 -2.56
CA ASP A 96 18.51 12.93 -1.22
C ASP A 96 18.42 11.80 -0.18
N ILE A 97 17.80 10.67 -0.55
CA ILE A 97 17.76 9.46 0.30
C ILE A 97 19.19 8.94 0.53
N ASP A 98 20.04 8.93 -0.50
CA ASP A 98 21.43 8.46 -0.39
C ASP A 98 22.29 9.31 0.52
N ALA A 99 21.95 10.57 0.69
CA ALA A 99 22.61 11.50 1.61
C ALA A 99 22.25 11.27 3.09
N LEU A 100 21.21 10.49 3.40
CA LEU A 100 20.84 10.15 4.77
C LEU A 100 21.96 9.34 5.46
N THR A 101 22.23 9.68 6.70
CA THR A 101 23.26 9.02 7.54
C THR A 101 22.70 7.84 8.32
N ASP A 102 21.40 7.89 8.68
CA ASP A 102 20.76 6.80 9.39
C ASP A 102 20.35 5.68 8.41
N ALA A 103 20.89 4.47 8.65
CA ALA A 103 20.74 3.33 7.75
C ALA A 103 19.30 2.80 7.68
N ASP A 104 18.56 2.85 8.79
CA ASP A 104 17.18 2.34 8.85
C ASP A 104 16.25 3.31 8.13
N THR A 105 16.37 4.61 8.37
CA THR A 105 15.62 5.66 7.67
C THR A 105 15.91 5.62 6.17
N LYS A 106 17.18 5.51 5.78
CA LYS A 106 17.59 5.36 4.37
C LYS A 106 16.93 4.13 3.73
N THR A 107 16.98 3.00 4.41
CA THR A 107 16.37 1.75 3.92
C THR A 107 14.85 1.89 3.78
N TYR A 108 14.18 2.52 4.74
CA TYR A 108 12.75 2.77 4.70
C TYR A 108 12.35 3.61 3.47
N PHE A 109 12.97 4.78 3.29
CA PHE A 109 12.64 5.67 2.16
C PHE A 109 13.01 5.07 0.81
N SER A 110 14.12 4.33 0.71
CA SER A 110 14.48 3.59 -0.52
C SER A 110 13.40 2.55 -0.88
N ARG A 111 12.92 1.78 0.09
CA ARG A 111 11.85 0.81 -0.12
C ARG A 111 10.51 1.45 -0.44
N LEU A 112 10.20 2.57 0.20
CA LEU A 112 9.00 3.37 -0.08
C LEU A 112 9.02 3.85 -1.54
N LEU A 113 10.12 4.47 -1.98
CA LEU A 113 10.29 4.94 -3.35
C LEU A 113 10.21 3.80 -4.37
N GLU A 114 10.83 2.66 -4.08
CA GLU A 114 10.76 1.46 -4.92
C GLU A 114 9.32 0.94 -5.05
N ALA A 115 8.54 0.90 -3.97
CA ALA A 115 7.14 0.50 -3.99
C ALA A 115 6.27 1.48 -4.80
N VAL A 116 6.52 2.78 -4.70
CA VAL A 116 5.86 3.81 -5.52
C VAL A 116 6.15 3.57 -7.00
N LEU A 117 7.41 3.34 -7.38
CA LEU A 117 7.82 3.08 -8.77
C LEU A 117 7.27 1.76 -9.31
N ALA A 118 7.15 0.74 -8.46
CA ALA A 118 6.58 -0.56 -8.81
C ALA A 118 5.05 -0.52 -8.97
N THR A 119 4.39 0.57 -8.57
CA THR A 119 2.94 0.73 -8.74
C THR A 119 2.61 0.97 -10.20
N VAL A 120 1.69 0.16 -10.75
CA VAL A 120 1.31 0.24 -12.17
C VAL A 120 -0.05 0.89 -12.38
N ARG A 121 -0.91 0.92 -11.37
CA ARG A 121 -2.23 1.55 -11.42
C ARG A 121 -2.77 1.82 -10.02
N THR A 122 -3.60 2.85 -9.89
CA THR A 122 -4.30 3.21 -8.66
C THR A 122 -5.67 3.81 -8.97
N ASN A 123 -6.55 3.84 -7.98
CA ASN A 123 -7.83 4.56 -7.99
C ASN A 123 -7.77 5.89 -7.21
N ALA A 124 -6.58 6.35 -6.81
CA ALA A 124 -6.37 7.50 -5.94
C ALA A 124 -7.15 8.76 -6.35
N TYR A 125 -7.31 8.99 -7.66
CA TYR A 125 -7.98 10.18 -8.20
C TYR A 125 -9.43 9.94 -8.62
N GLN A 126 -10.07 8.86 -8.12
CA GLN A 126 -11.45 8.51 -8.45
C GLN A 126 -12.47 8.92 -7.38
N GLY A 127 -12.04 9.58 -6.30
CA GLY A 127 -12.91 9.99 -5.19
C GLY A 127 -13.55 8.83 -4.42
N LYS A 128 -12.90 7.66 -4.43
CA LYS A 128 -13.38 6.49 -3.70
C LYS A 128 -13.01 6.55 -2.22
N GLU A 129 -13.82 5.90 -1.39
CA GLU A 129 -13.57 5.71 0.05
C GLU A 129 -12.28 4.92 0.31
N SER A 130 -11.96 3.96 -0.56
CA SER A 130 -10.77 3.11 -0.45
C SER A 130 -9.69 3.51 -1.44
N LEU A 131 -8.43 3.43 -1.03
CA LEU A 131 -7.27 3.53 -1.90
C LEU A 131 -6.81 2.13 -2.32
N ALA A 132 -6.72 1.89 -3.63
CA ALA A 132 -6.19 0.66 -4.19
C ALA A 132 -4.90 0.95 -4.98
N LEU A 133 -3.85 0.19 -4.67
CA LEU A 133 -2.56 0.24 -5.31
C LEU A 133 -2.30 -1.10 -6.02
N LYS A 134 -2.22 -1.10 -7.35
CA LYS A 134 -1.79 -2.28 -8.10
C LYS A 134 -0.29 -2.21 -8.33
N ILE A 135 0.45 -3.15 -7.75
CA ILE A 135 1.90 -3.15 -7.67
C ILE A 135 2.45 -4.34 -8.47
N SER A 136 3.46 -4.10 -9.30
CA SER A 136 4.27 -5.14 -9.94
C SER A 136 5.24 -5.69 -8.90
N THR A 137 4.87 -6.80 -8.27
CA THR A 137 5.66 -7.33 -7.14
C THR A 137 7.03 -7.86 -7.57
N ARG A 138 7.21 -8.15 -8.86
CA ARG A 138 8.51 -8.55 -9.41
C ARG A 138 9.53 -7.41 -9.41
N ASP A 139 9.03 -6.18 -9.46
CA ASP A 139 9.84 -4.95 -9.44
C ASP A 139 10.08 -4.45 -8.00
N VAL A 140 9.63 -5.19 -6.98
CA VAL A 140 9.89 -4.93 -5.55
C VAL A 140 10.97 -5.89 -5.07
N SER A 141 12.22 -5.39 -4.97
CA SER A 141 13.43 -6.21 -4.74
C SER A 141 13.41 -6.95 -3.39
N PHE A 142 12.78 -6.36 -2.39
CA PHE A 142 12.68 -6.90 -1.03
C PHE A 142 11.39 -7.71 -0.77
N ALA A 143 10.50 -7.85 -1.77
CA ALA A 143 9.28 -8.64 -1.60
C ALA A 143 9.62 -10.14 -1.40
N PRO A 144 8.98 -10.81 -0.43
CA PRO A 144 9.25 -12.22 -0.14
C PRO A 144 8.84 -13.15 -1.29
N LEU A 145 9.57 -14.25 -1.43
CA LEU A 145 9.30 -15.27 -2.42
C LEU A 145 8.17 -16.24 -1.98
N PRO A 146 7.41 -16.77 -2.96
CA PRO A 146 7.42 -16.44 -4.40
C PRO A 146 6.72 -15.11 -4.65
N ARG A 147 7.27 -14.30 -5.56
CA ARG A 147 6.67 -13.02 -5.92
C ARG A 147 5.51 -13.21 -6.87
N PRO A 148 4.31 -12.69 -6.56
CA PRO A 148 3.21 -12.60 -7.51
C PRO A 148 3.61 -11.81 -8.77
N LEU A 149 2.83 -11.96 -9.84
CA LEU A 149 2.94 -11.07 -11.00
C LEU A 149 2.48 -9.66 -10.64
N PHE A 150 1.35 -9.59 -9.93
CA PHE A 150 0.81 -8.34 -9.39
C PHE A 150 0.22 -8.58 -8.00
N GLU A 151 0.28 -7.55 -7.18
CA GLU A 151 -0.52 -7.39 -5.96
C GLU A 151 -1.44 -6.19 -6.11
N ILE A 152 -2.66 -6.32 -5.62
CA ILE A 152 -3.54 -5.18 -5.40
C ILE A 152 -3.64 -5.02 -3.89
N PHE A 153 -3.05 -3.96 -3.35
CA PHE A 153 -3.16 -3.59 -1.95
C PHE A 153 -4.26 -2.57 -1.80
N VAL A 154 -5.16 -2.78 -0.86
CA VAL A 154 -6.32 -1.91 -0.60
C VAL A 154 -6.25 -1.42 0.83
N GLU A 155 -6.37 -0.12 1.00
CA GLU A 155 -6.40 0.57 2.28
C GLU A 155 -7.64 1.46 2.38
N ALA A 156 -8.35 1.37 3.50
CA ALA A 156 -9.46 2.23 3.88
C ALA A 156 -9.60 2.28 5.42
N ASP A 157 -10.42 3.18 5.93
CA ASP A 157 -10.67 3.32 7.37
C ASP A 157 -11.24 2.05 8.00
N THR A 158 -12.00 1.28 7.22
CA THR A 158 -12.76 0.11 7.69
C THR A 158 -12.19 -1.22 7.22
N VAL A 159 -11.25 -1.23 6.28
CA VAL A 159 -10.67 -2.45 5.74
C VAL A 159 -9.24 -2.25 5.25
N GLU A 160 -8.40 -3.24 5.47
CA GLU A 160 -7.11 -3.42 4.80
C GLU A 160 -7.14 -4.76 4.07
N GLY A 161 -6.62 -4.83 2.84
CA GLY A 161 -6.70 -6.06 2.10
C GLY A 161 -5.64 -6.19 1.01
N VAL A 162 -5.42 -7.42 0.57
CA VAL A 162 -4.49 -7.73 -0.53
C VAL A 162 -5.09 -8.79 -1.46
N HIS A 163 -4.83 -8.64 -2.75
CA HIS A 163 -5.12 -9.66 -3.75
C HIS A 163 -3.85 -10.00 -4.53
N LEU A 164 -3.33 -11.22 -4.32
CA LEU A 164 -2.11 -11.73 -4.94
C LEU A 164 -2.44 -12.45 -6.25
N ARG A 165 -1.84 -12.05 -7.36
CA ARG A 165 -2.08 -12.59 -8.70
C ARG A 165 -0.78 -13.15 -9.28
N PHE A 166 -0.72 -14.47 -9.48
CA PHE A 166 0.42 -15.16 -10.06
C PHE A 166 0.35 -15.30 -11.58
N GLY A 167 -0.81 -15.04 -12.17
CA GLY A 167 -1.04 -15.10 -13.61
C GLY A 167 -1.99 -14.02 -14.11
N LYS A 168 -2.12 -13.95 -15.44
CA LYS A 168 -3.03 -13.01 -16.12
C LYS A 168 -4.50 -13.32 -15.83
N VAL A 169 -4.83 -14.60 -15.68
CA VAL A 169 -6.17 -15.06 -15.30
C VAL A 169 -6.21 -15.20 -13.78
N ALA A 170 -7.12 -14.46 -13.14
CA ALA A 170 -7.33 -14.52 -11.70
C ALA A 170 -8.44 -15.56 -11.40
N ARG A 171 -8.10 -16.60 -10.63
CA ARG A 171 -9.06 -17.57 -10.12
C ARG A 171 -8.68 -17.98 -8.72
N GLY A 172 -9.52 -17.68 -7.75
CA GLY A 172 -9.31 -18.02 -6.35
C GLY A 172 -10.30 -17.32 -5.44
N GLY A 173 -10.35 -17.75 -4.18
CA GLY A 173 -11.23 -17.19 -3.17
C GLY A 173 -10.57 -16.07 -2.37
N LEU A 174 -11.38 -15.41 -1.57
CA LEU A 174 -10.99 -14.41 -0.59
C LEU A 174 -11.10 -14.99 0.81
N ARG A 175 -10.22 -14.55 1.69
CA ARG A 175 -10.21 -14.90 3.10
C ARG A 175 -10.48 -13.66 3.95
N TRP A 176 -11.44 -13.73 4.83
CA TRP A 176 -11.52 -12.83 5.98
C TRP A 176 -10.47 -13.28 6.99
N SER A 177 -9.48 -12.45 7.28
CA SER A 177 -8.41 -12.70 8.24
C SER A 177 -8.66 -11.91 9.53
N ASP A 178 -8.26 -12.48 10.64
CA ASP A 178 -8.21 -11.88 11.97
C ASP A 178 -6.77 -11.50 12.39
N ARG A 179 -5.84 -11.47 11.40
CA ARG A 179 -4.40 -11.24 11.59
C ARG A 179 -3.95 -9.91 10.94
N PRO A 180 -4.24 -8.75 11.55
CA PRO A 180 -3.93 -7.45 10.95
C PRO A 180 -2.43 -7.20 10.73
N GLU A 181 -1.56 -7.89 11.48
CA GLU A 181 -0.11 -7.70 11.41
C GLU A 181 0.53 -8.38 10.19
N ASP A 182 -0.01 -9.54 9.75
CA ASP A 182 0.64 -10.38 8.76
C ASP A 182 -0.32 -11.13 7.82
N PHE A 183 -1.55 -10.62 7.60
CA PHE A 183 -2.55 -11.28 6.75
C PHE A 183 -2.05 -11.50 5.31
N ARG A 184 -1.17 -10.63 4.80
CA ARG A 184 -0.55 -10.82 3.50
C ARG A 184 0.30 -12.11 3.46
N THR A 185 1.06 -12.36 4.50
CA THR A 185 1.86 -13.59 4.62
C THR A 185 0.97 -14.83 4.70
N GLU A 186 -0.15 -14.75 5.42
CA GLU A 186 -1.17 -15.80 5.44
C GLU A 186 -1.71 -16.08 4.03
N VAL A 187 -2.11 -15.03 3.29
CA VAL A 187 -2.63 -15.16 1.92
C VAL A 187 -1.58 -15.73 0.98
N LEU A 188 -0.31 -15.32 1.12
CA LEU A 188 0.81 -15.85 0.33
C LEU A 188 0.99 -17.35 0.59
N GLY A 189 0.85 -17.81 1.83
CA GLY A 189 0.88 -19.23 2.18
C GLY A 189 -0.21 -20.03 1.46
N LEU A 190 -1.43 -19.49 1.41
CA LEU A 190 -2.56 -20.12 0.70
C LEU A 190 -2.31 -20.22 -0.81
N VAL A 191 -1.71 -19.18 -1.41
CA VAL A 191 -1.37 -19.20 -2.84
C VAL A 191 -0.25 -20.20 -3.14
N LYS A 192 0.79 -20.25 -2.30
CA LYS A 192 1.87 -21.25 -2.44
C LYS A 192 1.31 -22.66 -2.56
N ALA A 193 0.39 -23.02 -1.66
CA ALA A 193 -0.26 -24.32 -1.67
C ALA A 193 -1.07 -24.56 -2.96
N GLN A 194 -1.76 -23.53 -3.47
CA GLN A 194 -2.55 -23.62 -4.70
C GLN A 194 -1.67 -23.78 -5.94
N VAL A 195 -0.59 -23.00 -6.08
CA VAL A 195 0.33 -23.07 -7.22
C VAL A 195 0.98 -24.44 -7.30
N THR A 196 1.37 -25.03 -6.16
CA THR A 196 1.99 -26.36 -6.12
C THR A 196 1.02 -27.48 -6.51
N LYS A 197 -0.26 -27.39 -6.07
CA LYS A 197 -1.29 -28.40 -6.36
C LYS A 197 -1.78 -28.36 -7.81
N ASN A 198 -1.78 -27.19 -8.43
CA ASN A 198 -2.43 -26.95 -9.73
C ASN A 198 -1.44 -26.76 -10.88
N ALA A 199 -0.16 -27.01 -10.67
CA ALA A 199 0.91 -26.73 -11.65
C ALA A 199 0.71 -27.45 -13.02
N VAL A 200 -0.10 -28.51 -13.08
CA VAL A 200 -0.31 -29.32 -14.29
C VAL A 200 -1.63 -29.05 -15.00
N ILE A 201 -2.65 -28.52 -14.32
CA ILE A 201 -4.04 -28.60 -14.82
C ILE A 201 -4.75 -27.22 -14.94
N ILE A 202 -4.36 -26.19 -14.20
CA ILE A 202 -5.07 -24.91 -14.14
C ILE A 202 -4.09 -23.72 -14.19
N PRO A 203 -4.47 -22.59 -14.85
CA PRO A 203 -3.66 -21.38 -14.83
C PRO A 203 -3.32 -20.94 -13.41
N THR A 204 -2.12 -20.42 -13.25
CA THR A 204 -1.60 -19.88 -12.00
C THR A 204 -2.65 -19.08 -11.25
N GLY A 205 -2.94 -19.48 -10.01
CA GLY A 205 -4.07 -18.96 -9.24
C GLY A 205 -3.87 -17.55 -8.71
N SER A 206 -4.92 -17.07 -8.08
CA SER A 206 -4.89 -15.88 -7.25
C SER A 206 -5.56 -16.17 -5.90
N LYS A 207 -5.15 -15.44 -4.89
CA LYS A 207 -5.80 -15.42 -3.58
C LYS A 207 -5.84 -14.00 -3.08
N GLY A 208 -6.92 -13.66 -2.40
CA GLY A 208 -7.02 -12.42 -1.66
C GLY A 208 -7.33 -12.68 -0.19
N GLY A 209 -7.07 -11.69 0.62
CA GLY A 209 -7.46 -11.63 2.01
C GLY A 209 -7.70 -10.21 2.43
N PHE A 210 -8.53 -10.02 3.43
CA PHE A 210 -8.83 -8.73 4.00
C PHE A 210 -9.03 -8.84 5.51
N VAL A 211 -8.72 -7.76 6.19
CA VAL A 211 -8.94 -7.57 7.62
C VAL A 211 -9.89 -6.39 7.79
N PRO A 212 -11.10 -6.62 8.30
CA PRO A 212 -11.96 -5.51 8.72
C PRO A 212 -11.33 -4.80 9.92
N LYS A 213 -11.36 -3.48 9.90
CA LYS A 213 -10.88 -2.63 10.98
C LYS A 213 -12.06 -2.20 11.87
N ASN A 214 -11.77 -1.86 13.12
CA ASN A 214 -12.74 -1.29 14.05
C ASN A 214 -14.01 -2.15 14.23
N LEU A 215 -13.85 -3.48 14.26
CA LEU A 215 -14.94 -4.38 14.56
C LEU A 215 -15.36 -4.25 16.04
N PRO A 216 -16.66 -4.34 16.36
CA PRO A 216 -17.11 -4.45 17.74
C PRO A 216 -16.70 -5.81 18.35
N ASP A 217 -16.86 -5.94 19.65
CA ASP A 217 -16.67 -7.23 20.31
C ASP A 217 -17.63 -8.26 19.72
N ARG A 218 -17.09 -9.41 19.30
CA ARG A 218 -17.85 -10.46 18.63
C ARG A 218 -18.89 -11.10 19.52
N ASP A 219 -18.55 -11.32 20.81
CA ASP A 219 -19.41 -12.03 21.73
C ASP A 219 -20.52 -11.13 22.29
N ALA A 220 -20.23 -9.81 22.38
CA ALA A 220 -21.22 -8.83 22.84
C ALA A 220 -22.16 -8.35 21.73
N GLU A 221 -21.67 -8.18 20.48
CA GLU A 221 -22.41 -7.56 19.37
C GLU A 221 -22.28 -8.35 18.05
N GLN A 222 -22.53 -9.65 18.06
CA GLN A 222 -22.31 -10.56 16.93
C GLN A 222 -22.95 -10.08 15.61
N GLU A 223 -24.17 -9.55 15.67
CA GLU A 223 -24.88 -9.07 14.47
C GLU A 223 -24.12 -7.88 13.83
N LYS A 224 -23.76 -6.88 14.61
CA LYS A 224 -22.98 -5.72 14.14
C LYS A 224 -21.58 -6.13 13.68
N TYR A 225 -20.95 -7.10 14.35
CA TYR A 225 -19.68 -7.68 13.93
C TYR A 225 -19.76 -8.23 12.52
N ASN A 226 -20.80 -9.05 12.25
CA ASN A 226 -21.01 -9.65 10.93
C ASN A 226 -21.36 -8.59 9.87
N GLU A 227 -22.22 -7.63 10.20
CA GLU A 227 -22.59 -6.53 9.29
C GLU A 227 -21.37 -5.72 8.86
N ARG A 228 -20.51 -5.31 9.82
CA ARG A 228 -19.28 -4.57 9.52
C ARG A 228 -18.29 -5.40 8.72
N GLY A 229 -18.16 -6.69 9.00
CA GLY A 229 -17.33 -7.60 8.22
C GLY A 229 -17.82 -7.75 6.77
N VAL A 230 -19.13 -7.84 6.56
CA VAL A 230 -19.71 -7.87 5.20
C VAL A 230 -19.52 -6.53 4.48
N ALA A 231 -19.66 -5.40 5.20
CA ALA A 231 -19.41 -4.07 4.64
C ALA A 231 -17.95 -3.91 4.21
N ALA A 232 -17.00 -4.32 5.05
CA ALA A 232 -15.57 -4.33 4.73
C ALA A 232 -15.26 -5.21 3.51
N TYR A 233 -15.86 -6.40 3.41
CA TYR A 233 -15.75 -7.26 2.24
C TYR A 233 -16.24 -6.57 0.96
N ARG A 234 -17.41 -5.93 1.02
CA ARG A 234 -17.99 -5.20 -0.13
C ARG A 234 -17.08 -4.07 -0.57
N LEU A 235 -16.59 -3.27 0.39
CA LEU A 235 -15.68 -2.16 0.10
C LEU A 235 -14.39 -2.67 -0.56
N PHE A 236 -13.78 -3.75 -0.03
CA PHE A 236 -12.59 -4.36 -0.60
C PHE A 236 -12.79 -4.82 -2.07
N ILE A 237 -13.98 -5.36 -2.40
CA ILE A 237 -14.27 -5.81 -3.78
C ILE A 237 -14.56 -4.65 -4.73
N GLN A 238 -15.10 -3.54 -4.24
CA GLN A 238 -15.46 -2.35 -5.02
C GLN A 238 -14.28 -1.39 -5.25
N SER A 239 -13.15 -1.65 -4.55
CA SER A 239 -11.92 -0.87 -4.68
C SER A 239 -11.23 -1.11 -6.02
#